data_254b149fea103cc1169acac1a4275408
#
_entry.id   254b149fea103cc1169acac1a4275408
#
_cell.length_a   1.000
_cell.length_b   1.000
_cell.length_c   1.000
_cell.angle_alpha   90.00
_cell.angle_beta   90.00
_cell.angle_gamma   90.00
#
_symmetry.space_group_name_H-M   'P 1'
#
loop_
_entity.id
_entity.type
_entity.pdbx_description
1 polymer ?
#
loop_
_entity_poly.entity_id
_entity_poly.type
_entity_poly.pdbx_seq_one_letter_code
_entity_poly.pdbx_strand_id
1 'polypeptide(L)'
;MLGPNGAGKSTMIKFLLGLLKPSSGSGEVLGIPLDKDQVKIRSLVGYMPEDDCYIEGISGVEMVQFAAQLNGYTRTESLRRAHEVLDFCGMEQERYRPADTYSTGMRQKLKFAQAIVHDPQLLILDEPTSGLDPGERQLMLRRIKQLSERLDMSVFICTHILPDVQDTCDYVVVIAAGEVRAADTVETLQSPPSPSVEVSVIGNIEDFQRIVNSNGYVTVTNANNSLTVVGNDLIDSNKMWHWATEAGVSISSLTPTRQSLDQIFLQVISEEDHAN
;
A
#
# COMPACT_ATOMS: atom_id res chain seq x y z
N MET A 1 2.15 5.01 2.21
CA MET A 1 3.31 5.86 1.86
C MET A 1 4.38 5.00 1.25
N LEU A 2 4.83 5.35 0.07
CA LEU A 2 5.78 4.61 -0.76
C LEU A 2 7.07 5.41 -0.89
N GLY A 3 8.23 4.77 -0.81
CA GLY A 3 9.51 5.43 -1.01
C GLY A 3 10.70 4.51 -0.77
N PRO A 4 11.87 4.79 -1.35
CA PRO A 4 13.09 4.00 -1.13
C PRO A 4 13.56 4.08 0.32
N ASN A 5 14.55 3.25 0.66
CA ASN A 5 15.19 3.33 1.97
C ASN A 5 15.91 4.67 2.12
N GLY A 6 15.75 5.30 3.28
CA GLY A 6 16.30 6.63 3.52
C GLY A 6 15.43 7.80 3.04
N ALA A 7 14.31 7.57 2.37
CA ALA A 7 13.40 8.63 1.88
C ALA A 7 12.73 9.47 3.00
N GLY A 8 12.86 9.08 4.27
CA GLY A 8 12.26 9.79 5.40
C GLY A 8 10.99 9.16 5.97
N LYS A 9 10.55 7.97 5.51
CA LYS A 9 9.32 7.30 5.95
C LYS A 9 9.24 7.16 7.49
N SER A 10 10.21 6.49 8.10
CA SER A 10 10.22 6.27 9.55
C SER A 10 10.42 7.58 10.36
N THR A 11 11.06 8.58 9.78
CA THR A 11 11.16 9.93 10.38
C THR A 11 9.79 10.59 10.41
N MET A 12 9.02 10.50 9.32
CA MET A 12 7.65 11.00 9.26
C MET A 12 6.76 10.29 10.29
N ILE A 13 6.83 8.97 10.40
CA ILE A 13 6.07 8.21 11.40
C ILE A 13 6.40 8.69 12.81
N LYS A 14 7.69 8.81 13.14
CA LYS A 14 8.13 9.30 14.47
C LYS A 14 7.60 10.71 14.74
N PHE A 15 7.51 11.55 13.73
CA PHE A 15 6.90 12.87 13.83
C PHE A 15 5.39 12.80 14.09
N LEU A 16 4.64 11.98 13.33
CA LEU A 16 3.19 11.77 13.53
C LEU A 16 2.86 11.22 14.93
N LEU A 17 3.73 10.39 15.50
CA LEU A 17 3.59 9.83 16.85
C LEU A 17 4.05 10.80 17.96
N GLY A 18 4.55 11.99 17.59
CA GLY A 18 5.09 12.96 18.54
C GLY A 18 6.39 12.53 19.21
N LEU A 19 7.14 11.59 18.62
CA LEU A 19 8.46 11.14 19.09
C LEU A 19 9.59 12.06 18.60
N LEU A 20 9.32 12.84 17.55
CA LEU A 20 10.22 13.88 17.04
C LEU A 20 9.46 15.19 16.94
N LYS A 21 10.17 16.31 17.16
CA LYS A 21 9.64 17.67 16.96
C LYS A 21 10.09 18.18 15.59
N PRO A 22 9.19 18.85 14.82
CA PRO A 22 9.59 19.49 13.59
C PRO A 22 10.46 20.71 13.85
N SER A 23 11.38 21.02 12.96
CA SER A 23 12.12 22.27 12.96
C SER A 23 11.24 23.47 12.58
N SER A 24 10.24 23.21 11.73
CA SER A 24 9.24 24.19 11.28
C SER A 24 8.00 23.46 10.75
N GLY A 25 6.92 24.22 10.56
CA GLY A 25 5.66 23.69 10.08
C GLY A 25 4.73 23.22 11.21
N SER A 26 3.57 22.71 10.82
CA SER A 26 2.53 22.20 11.73
C SER A 26 1.83 21.00 11.07
N GLY A 27 1.14 20.22 11.88
CA GLY A 27 0.36 19.08 11.42
C GLY A 27 -0.62 18.62 12.48
N GLU A 28 -1.52 17.74 12.08
CA GLU A 28 -2.49 17.12 12.97
C GLU A 28 -2.66 15.63 12.64
N VAL A 29 -3.04 14.87 13.64
CA VAL A 29 -3.43 13.47 13.51
C VAL A 29 -4.80 13.30 14.14
N LEU A 30 -5.75 12.78 13.38
CA LEU A 30 -7.16 12.62 13.81
C LEU A 30 -7.76 13.94 14.36
N GLY A 31 -7.43 15.08 13.74
CA GLY A 31 -7.87 16.40 14.17
C GLY A 31 -7.18 16.93 15.44
N ILE A 32 -6.15 16.24 15.95
CA ILE A 32 -5.38 16.66 17.12
C ILE A 32 -4.06 17.25 16.65
N PRO A 33 -3.77 18.55 16.94
CA PRO A 33 -2.50 19.17 16.58
C PRO A 33 -1.31 18.45 17.25
N LEU A 34 -0.25 18.22 16.47
CA LEU A 34 0.94 17.47 16.90
C LEU A 34 1.72 18.12 18.06
N ASP A 35 1.57 19.42 18.24
CA ASP A 35 2.22 20.19 19.30
C ASP A 35 1.45 20.21 20.63
N LYS A 36 0.21 19.70 20.68
CA LYS A 36 -0.65 19.82 21.85
C LYS A 36 -0.74 18.57 22.71
N ASP A 37 -1.40 17.51 22.23
CA ASP A 37 -1.73 16.33 23.05
C ASP A 37 -1.21 15.04 22.41
N GLN A 38 0.09 14.86 22.47
CA GLN A 38 0.77 13.68 21.92
C GLN A 38 0.37 12.38 22.64
N VAL A 39 0.00 12.44 23.93
CA VAL A 39 -0.46 11.27 24.68
C VAL A 39 -1.79 10.79 24.13
N LYS A 40 -2.71 11.72 23.89
CA LYS A 40 -4.01 11.41 23.28
C LYS A 40 -3.85 10.87 21.87
N ILE A 41 -2.97 11.46 21.05
CA ILE A 41 -2.67 10.91 19.71
C ILE A 41 -2.25 9.44 19.83
N ARG A 42 -1.26 9.13 20.68
CA ARG A 42 -0.77 7.74 20.85
C ARG A 42 -1.80 6.78 21.41
N SER A 43 -2.77 7.24 22.20
CA SER A 43 -3.88 6.38 22.67
C SER A 43 -4.90 6.02 21.59
N LEU A 44 -4.92 6.78 20.48
CA LEU A 44 -5.82 6.56 19.34
C LEU A 44 -5.11 5.88 18.16
N VAL A 45 -3.78 5.77 18.22
CA VAL A 45 -2.94 5.24 17.14
C VAL A 45 -2.34 3.90 17.53
N GLY A 46 -2.53 2.90 16.70
CA GLY A 46 -1.76 1.66 16.75
C GLY A 46 -0.52 1.79 15.88
N TYR A 47 0.62 1.37 16.38
CA TYR A 47 1.87 1.43 15.63
C TYR A 47 2.59 0.08 15.59
N MET A 48 2.87 -0.38 14.39
CA MET A 48 3.70 -1.55 14.12
C MET A 48 5.03 -1.06 13.54
N PRO A 49 6.15 -1.12 14.31
CA PRO A 49 7.47 -0.72 13.82
C PRO A 49 8.08 -1.76 12.88
N GLU A 50 9.04 -1.32 12.05
CA GLU A 50 9.86 -2.22 11.24
C GLU A 50 10.70 -3.16 12.13
N ASP A 51 11.38 -2.59 13.13
CA ASP A 51 12.21 -3.34 14.08
C ASP A 51 11.39 -4.28 14.97
N ASP A 52 12.04 -5.31 15.48
CA ASP A 52 11.46 -6.22 16.47
C ASP A 52 11.17 -5.49 17.78
N CYS A 53 10.00 -5.74 18.37
CA CYS A 53 9.54 -5.11 19.60
C CYS A 53 8.96 -6.17 20.57
N TYR A 54 9.79 -7.05 21.08
CA TYR A 54 9.41 -8.04 22.09
C TYR A 54 10.37 -7.98 23.31
N ILE A 55 9.89 -8.50 24.42
CA ILE A 55 10.69 -8.68 25.65
C ILE A 55 11.10 -10.16 25.69
N GLU A 56 12.39 -10.42 25.88
CA GLU A 56 12.90 -11.78 25.98
C GLU A 56 12.31 -12.54 27.16
N GLY A 57 12.04 -13.84 26.94
CA GLY A 57 11.56 -14.76 27.98
C GLY A 57 10.07 -14.70 28.26
N ILE A 58 9.31 -13.75 27.68
CA ILE A 58 7.84 -13.75 27.83
C ILE A 58 7.14 -14.24 26.56
N SER A 59 5.97 -14.83 26.75
CA SER A 59 5.19 -15.40 25.63
C SER A 59 4.49 -14.33 24.81
N GLY A 60 4.07 -14.70 23.59
CA GLY A 60 3.31 -13.79 22.73
C GLY A 60 2.02 -13.30 23.36
N VAL A 61 1.30 -14.17 24.10
CA VAL A 61 0.07 -13.73 24.80
C VAL A 61 0.37 -12.72 25.90
N GLU A 62 1.45 -12.89 26.66
CA GLU A 62 1.87 -11.95 27.69
C GLU A 62 2.31 -10.61 27.08
N MET A 63 3.00 -10.63 25.92
CA MET A 63 3.37 -9.42 25.18
C MET A 63 2.15 -8.60 24.78
N VAL A 64 1.15 -9.24 24.15
CA VAL A 64 -0.05 -8.55 23.71
C VAL A 64 -0.91 -8.10 24.89
N GLN A 65 -0.99 -8.92 25.95
CA GLN A 65 -1.63 -8.52 27.21
C GLN A 65 -0.97 -7.28 27.82
N PHE A 66 0.37 -7.22 27.85
CA PHE A 66 1.12 -6.08 28.33
C PHE A 66 0.85 -4.81 27.50
N ALA A 67 0.81 -4.94 26.17
CA ALA A 67 0.45 -3.82 25.30
C ALA A 67 -0.96 -3.28 25.58
N ALA A 68 -1.94 -4.17 25.82
CA ALA A 68 -3.29 -3.76 26.20
C ALA A 68 -3.31 -3.04 27.57
N GLN A 69 -2.56 -3.54 28.55
CA GLN A 69 -2.47 -2.90 29.88
C GLN A 69 -1.86 -1.51 29.83
N LEU A 70 -0.86 -1.28 28.96
CA LEU A 70 -0.30 0.05 28.74
C LEU A 70 -1.33 1.04 28.19
N ASN A 71 -2.36 0.54 27.51
CA ASN A 71 -3.50 1.33 27.03
C ASN A 71 -4.68 1.40 28.03
N GLY A 72 -4.47 0.98 29.28
CA GLY A 72 -5.45 1.15 30.36
C GLY A 72 -6.44 0.02 30.56
N TYR A 73 -6.30 -1.10 29.85
CA TYR A 73 -7.15 -2.28 30.07
C TYR A 73 -6.85 -2.95 31.41
N THR A 74 -7.88 -3.43 32.08
CA THR A 74 -7.68 -4.25 33.28
C THR A 74 -6.99 -5.58 32.94
N ARG A 75 -6.42 -6.26 33.96
CA ARG A 75 -5.72 -7.53 33.74
C ARG A 75 -6.59 -8.58 33.06
N THR A 76 -7.87 -8.65 33.42
CA THR A 76 -8.80 -9.64 32.86
C THR A 76 -9.18 -9.29 31.42
N GLU A 77 -9.50 -8.03 31.16
CA GLU A 77 -9.85 -7.56 29.82
C GLU A 77 -8.66 -7.65 28.87
N SER A 78 -7.46 -7.26 29.32
CA SER A 78 -6.24 -7.33 28.50
C SER A 78 -5.91 -8.77 28.07
N LEU A 79 -6.11 -9.76 28.97
CA LEU A 79 -5.90 -11.16 28.63
C LEU A 79 -6.92 -11.66 27.61
N ARG A 80 -8.20 -11.35 27.81
CA ARG A 80 -9.27 -11.70 26.86
C ARG A 80 -8.97 -11.09 25.48
N ARG A 81 -8.65 -9.80 25.46
CA ARG A 81 -8.35 -9.07 24.24
C ARG A 81 -7.09 -9.59 23.54
N ALA A 82 -6.07 -9.96 24.30
CA ALA A 82 -4.85 -10.57 23.76
C ALA A 82 -5.17 -11.87 23.00
N HIS A 83 -6.01 -12.73 23.56
CA HIS A 83 -6.44 -13.94 22.87
C HIS A 83 -7.22 -13.64 21.59
N GLU A 84 -8.17 -12.71 21.62
CA GLU A 84 -8.97 -12.32 20.46
C GLU A 84 -8.11 -11.84 19.29
N VAL A 85 -7.17 -10.93 19.56
CA VAL A 85 -6.32 -10.39 18.48
C VAL A 85 -5.28 -11.40 17.99
N LEU A 86 -4.77 -12.27 18.85
CA LEU A 86 -3.86 -13.35 18.45
C LEU A 86 -4.57 -14.41 17.60
N ASP A 87 -5.83 -14.72 17.90
CA ASP A 87 -6.68 -15.57 17.04
C ASP A 87 -6.89 -14.92 15.67
N PHE A 88 -7.22 -13.63 15.64
CA PHE A 88 -7.35 -12.86 14.40
C PHE A 88 -6.03 -12.86 13.57
N CYS A 89 -4.89 -12.78 14.23
CA CYS A 89 -3.58 -12.86 13.60
C CYS A 89 -3.16 -14.28 13.18
N GLY A 90 -3.96 -15.29 13.52
CA GLY A 90 -3.67 -16.70 13.22
C GLY A 90 -2.47 -17.21 13.99
N MET A 91 -2.35 -16.84 15.26
CA MET A 91 -1.37 -17.37 16.21
C MET A 91 -2.10 -18.32 17.18
N GLU A 92 -2.08 -19.59 16.88
CA GLU A 92 -2.76 -20.64 17.67
C GLU A 92 -1.94 -21.00 18.92
N GLN A 93 -1.35 -22.16 18.96
CA GLN A 93 -0.59 -22.65 20.11
C GLN A 93 0.75 -21.95 20.29
N GLU A 94 1.31 -21.38 19.23
CA GLU A 94 2.57 -20.63 19.24
C GLU A 94 2.53 -19.44 20.18
N ARG A 95 1.34 -18.85 20.43
CA ARG A 95 1.16 -17.71 21.33
C ARG A 95 1.68 -17.93 22.75
N TYR A 96 1.79 -19.18 23.18
CA TYR A 96 2.27 -19.56 24.52
C TYR A 96 3.78 -19.78 24.59
N ARG A 97 4.47 -19.76 23.46
CA ARG A 97 5.93 -19.87 23.41
C ARG A 97 6.58 -18.53 23.67
N PRO A 98 7.82 -18.50 24.21
CA PRO A 98 8.60 -17.27 24.34
C PRO A 98 8.79 -16.57 23.00
N ALA A 99 8.59 -15.25 22.94
CA ALA A 99 8.60 -14.47 21.71
C ALA A 99 9.97 -14.44 21.01
N ASP A 100 11.05 -14.58 21.75
CA ASP A 100 12.41 -14.71 21.23
C ASP A 100 12.62 -15.95 20.37
N THR A 101 11.78 -16.99 20.54
CA THR A 101 11.82 -18.23 19.74
C THR A 101 11.02 -18.15 18.42
N TYR A 102 10.42 -17.01 18.13
CA TYR A 102 9.53 -16.83 16.98
C TYR A 102 10.30 -16.70 15.66
N SER A 103 9.72 -17.27 14.59
CA SER A 103 10.14 -16.99 13.22
C SER A 103 9.81 -15.52 12.85
N THR A 104 10.39 -15.03 11.76
CA THR A 104 10.11 -13.68 11.24
C THR A 104 8.60 -13.47 11.04
N GLY A 105 7.89 -14.42 10.42
CA GLY A 105 6.45 -14.32 10.23
C GLY A 105 5.65 -14.29 11.54
N MET A 106 6.05 -15.07 12.54
CA MET A 106 5.42 -15.03 13.87
C MET A 106 5.70 -13.69 14.58
N ARG A 107 6.89 -13.12 14.44
CA ARG A 107 7.21 -11.79 15.00
C ARG A 107 6.38 -10.70 14.34
N GLN A 108 6.20 -10.74 13.02
CA GLN A 108 5.31 -9.81 12.32
C GLN A 108 3.87 -9.91 12.81
N LYS A 109 3.33 -11.13 12.96
CA LYS A 109 1.99 -11.35 13.55
C LYS A 109 1.88 -10.81 14.97
N LEU A 110 2.92 -10.99 15.79
CA LEU A 110 2.96 -10.48 17.15
C LEU A 110 2.97 -8.94 17.19
N LYS A 111 3.82 -8.30 16.38
CA LYS A 111 3.86 -6.83 16.25
C LYS A 111 2.51 -6.28 15.81
N PHE A 112 1.91 -6.91 14.80
CA PHE A 112 0.59 -6.52 14.32
C PHE A 112 -0.49 -6.67 15.41
N ALA A 113 -0.49 -7.79 16.16
CA ALA A 113 -1.42 -8.00 17.28
C ALA A 113 -1.25 -6.92 18.38
N GLN A 114 -0.02 -6.54 18.72
CA GLN A 114 0.25 -5.46 19.68
C GLN A 114 -0.29 -4.11 19.18
N ALA A 115 -0.16 -3.83 17.89
CA ALA A 115 -0.61 -2.57 17.31
C ALA A 115 -2.14 -2.42 17.30
N ILE A 116 -2.90 -3.52 17.22
CA ILE A 116 -4.38 -3.48 17.13
C ILE A 116 -5.12 -3.80 18.43
N VAL A 117 -4.39 -4.18 19.50
CA VAL A 117 -5.03 -4.73 20.72
C VAL A 117 -5.95 -3.75 21.43
N HIS A 118 -5.72 -2.44 21.30
CA HIS A 118 -6.49 -1.39 21.96
C HIS A 118 -7.53 -0.71 21.06
N ASP A 119 -7.89 -1.32 19.93
CA ASP A 119 -8.87 -0.82 18.95
C ASP A 119 -8.56 0.63 18.49
N PRO A 120 -7.40 0.88 17.87
CA PRO A 120 -7.01 2.22 17.46
C PRO A 120 -7.91 2.76 16.34
N GLN A 121 -8.05 4.10 16.26
CA GLN A 121 -8.73 4.75 15.14
C GLN A 121 -7.83 4.86 13.90
N LEU A 122 -6.51 4.96 14.11
CA LEU A 122 -5.51 4.98 13.05
C LEU A 122 -4.46 3.90 13.32
N LEU A 123 -4.21 3.05 12.34
CA LEU A 123 -3.18 2.04 12.38
C LEU A 123 -2.02 2.43 11.46
N ILE A 124 -0.83 2.63 12.02
CA ILE A 124 0.40 2.93 11.28
C ILE A 124 1.26 1.66 11.24
N LEU A 125 1.57 1.21 10.02
CA LEU A 125 2.32 -0.02 9.76
C LEU A 125 3.60 0.33 8.99
N ASP A 126 4.76 0.06 9.60
CA ASP A 126 6.07 0.27 8.98
C ASP A 126 6.60 -1.10 8.49
N GLU A 127 6.65 -1.28 7.18
CA GLU A 127 7.07 -2.51 6.47
C GLU A 127 6.37 -3.79 7.00
N PRO A 128 5.01 -3.85 7.03
CA PRO A 128 4.28 -4.93 7.70
C PRO A 128 4.48 -6.32 7.07
N THR A 129 4.89 -6.38 5.82
CA THR A 129 5.08 -7.63 5.05
C THR A 129 6.53 -7.99 4.82
N SER A 130 7.47 -7.21 5.35
CA SER A 130 8.90 -7.45 5.19
C SER A 130 9.31 -8.80 5.79
N GLY A 131 10.07 -9.58 5.01
CA GLY A 131 10.57 -10.89 5.42
C GLY A 131 9.53 -12.00 5.51
N LEU A 132 8.30 -11.77 5.04
CA LEU A 132 7.26 -12.79 4.93
C LEU A 132 7.37 -13.56 3.61
N ASP A 133 7.06 -14.85 3.65
CA ASP A 133 6.82 -15.62 2.43
C ASP A 133 5.54 -15.14 1.71
N PRO A 134 5.36 -15.48 0.41
CA PRO A 134 4.23 -14.97 -0.37
C PRO A 134 2.85 -15.30 0.22
N GLY A 135 2.70 -16.45 0.87
CA GLY A 135 1.43 -16.87 1.48
C GLY A 135 1.11 -16.07 2.73
N GLU A 136 2.07 -15.93 3.64
CA GLU A 136 1.95 -15.14 4.87
C GLU A 136 1.76 -13.64 4.57
N ARG A 137 2.45 -13.13 3.53
CA ARG A 137 2.28 -11.76 3.06
C ARG A 137 0.85 -11.48 2.63
N GLN A 138 0.26 -12.32 1.78
CA GLN A 138 -1.13 -12.16 1.36
C GLN A 138 -2.13 -12.27 2.52
N LEU A 139 -1.85 -13.14 3.50
CA LEU A 139 -2.66 -13.25 4.71
C LEU A 139 -2.60 -11.97 5.55
N MET A 140 -1.42 -11.37 5.70
CA MET A 140 -1.24 -10.11 6.42
C MET A 140 -2.01 -8.98 5.73
N LEU A 141 -1.87 -8.81 4.41
CA LEU A 141 -2.58 -7.78 3.64
C LEU A 141 -4.10 -7.95 3.74
N ARG A 142 -4.61 -9.18 3.66
CA ARG A 142 -6.04 -9.46 3.86
C ARG A 142 -6.54 -9.05 5.25
N ARG A 143 -5.76 -9.32 6.31
CA ARG A 143 -6.11 -8.88 7.67
C ARG A 143 -6.12 -7.36 7.80
N ILE A 144 -5.13 -6.69 7.22
CA ILE A 144 -5.07 -5.23 7.19
C ILE A 144 -6.32 -4.66 6.50
N LYS A 145 -6.67 -5.18 5.33
CA LYS A 145 -7.87 -4.77 4.58
C LYS A 145 -9.17 -5.03 5.35
N GLN A 146 -9.27 -6.15 6.05
CA GLN A 146 -10.43 -6.45 6.91
C GLN A 146 -10.63 -5.45 8.04
N LEU A 147 -9.55 -4.92 8.64
CA LEU A 147 -9.63 -3.89 9.67
C LEU A 147 -10.16 -2.57 9.11
N SER A 148 -9.66 -2.15 7.95
CA SER A 148 -10.12 -0.94 7.26
C SER A 148 -11.60 -1.03 6.86
N GLU A 149 -12.03 -2.13 6.25
CA GLU A 149 -13.38 -2.28 5.71
C GLU A 149 -14.46 -2.53 6.78
N ARG A 150 -14.12 -3.26 7.87
CA ARG A 150 -15.12 -3.70 8.85
C ARG A 150 -15.21 -2.87 10.11
N LEU A 151 -14.12 -2.21 10.49
CA LEU A 151 -14.02 -1.48 11.76
C LEU A 151 -13.90 0.03 11.57
N ASP A 152 -14.05 0.54 10.35
CA ASP A 152 -13.89 1.97 10.02
C ASP A 152 -12.55 2.53 10.52
N MET A 153 -11.53 1.67 10.54
CA MET A 153 -10.17 1.99 11.00
C MET A 153 -9.37 2.56 9.84
N SER A 154 -8.84 3.76 10.00
CA SER A 154 -7.89 4.31 9.03
C SER A 154 -6.57 3.55 9.10
N VAL A 155 -6.02 3.14 7.95
CA VAL A 155 -4.74 2.43 7.89
C VAL A 155 -3.72 3.21 7.08
N PHE A 156 -2.55 3.43 7.64
CA PHE A 156 -1.42 4.08 7.02
C PHE A 156 -0.24 3.10 6.91
N ILE A 157 0.05 2.66 5.69
CA ILE A 157 1.11 1.69 5.40
C ILE A 157 2.32 2.42 4.85
N CYS A 158 3.50 2.16 5.42
CA CYS A 158 4.78 2.55 4.87
C CYS A 158 5.46 1.30 4.32
N THR A 159 5.77 1.30 3.04
CA THR A 159 6.43 0.17 2.38
C THR A 159 7.20 0.63 1.14
N HIS A 160 8.15 -0.19 0.71
CA HIS A 160 8.81 -0.08 -0.59
C HIS A 160 8.29 -1.14 -1.57
N ILE A 161 7.32 -1.96 -1.17
CA ILE A 161 6.80 -3.09 -1.94
C ILE A 161 5.55 -2.64 -2.71
N LEU A 162 5.71 -2.34 -4.00
CA LEU A 162 4.66 -1.81 -4.87
C LEU A 162 3.41 -2.69 -5.00
N PRO A 163 3.50 -4.02 -5.16
CA PRO A 163 2.31 -4.87 -5.20
C PRO A 163 1.43 -4.78 -3.94
N ASP A 164 2.01 -4.57 -2.74
CA ASP A 164 1.22 -4.41 -1.50
C ASP A 164 0.35 -3.16 -1.54
N VAL A 165 0.89 -2.09 -2.14
CA VAL A 165 0.16 -0.82 -2.31
C VAL A 165 -0.99 -0.98 -3.29
N GLN A 166 -0.76 -1.64 -4.43
CA GLN A 166 -1.79 -1.86 -5.47
C GLN A 166 -2.97 -2.68 -4.95
N ASP A 167 -2.70 -3.69 -4.13
CA ASP A 167 -3.72 -4.63 -3.66
C ASP A 167 -4.51 -4.12 -2.43
N THR A 168 -3.95 -3.12 -1.70
CA THR A 168 -4.45 -2.80 -0.36
C THR A 168 -4.79 -1.33 -0.15
N CYS A 169 -4.18 -0.40 -0.91
CA CYS A 169 -4.31 1.02 -0.67
C CYS A 169 -5.22 1.70 -1.69
N ASP A 170 -6.02 2.68 -1.24
CA ASP A 170 -6.83 3.54 -2.10
C ASP A 170 -6.06 4.80 -2.51
N TYR A 171 -5.17 5.30 -1.64
CA TYR A 171 -4.41 6.53 -1.81
C TYR A 171 -2.91 6.29 -1.58
N VAL A 172 -2.08 6.90 -2.38
CA VAL A 172 -0.62 6.75 -2.32
C VAL A 172 0.06 8.11 -2.19
N VAL A 173 1.00 8.18 -1.25
CA VAL A 173 1.96 9.27 -1.15
C VAL A 173 3.34 8.71 -1.46
N VAL A 174 3.99 9.21 -2.50
CA VAL A 174 5.37 8.85 -2.87
C VAL A 174 6.32 9.88 -2.26
N ILE A 175 7.30 9.39 -1.49
CA ILE A 175 8.33 10.22 -0.87
C ILE A 175 9.70 9.81 -1.41
N ALA A 176 10.49 10.80 -1.80
CA ALA A 176 11.89 10.63 -2.15
C ALA A 176 12.70 11.82 -1.61
N ALA A 177 13.92 11.57 -1.11
CA ALA A 177 14.83 12.58 -0.53
C ALA A 177 14.18 13.52 0.50
N GLY A 178 13.22 13.03 1.28
CA GLY A 178 12.51 13.80 2.31
C GLY A 178 11.40 14.70 1.77
N GLU A 179 11.06 14.64 0.50
CA GLU A 179 10.01 15.43 -0.14
C GLU A 179 8.88 14.55 -0.67
N VAL A 180 7.65 15.08 -0.62
CA VAL A 180 6.50 14.45 -1.28
C VAL A 180 6.58 14.73 -2.78
N ARG A 181 6.71 13.69 -3.58
CA ARG A 181 6.82 13.77 -5.04
C ARG A 181 5.49 13.56 -5.75
N ALA A 182 4.65 12.69 -5.22
CA ALA A 182 3.30 12.47 -5.74
C ALA A 182 2.36 12.12 -4.58
N ALA A 183 1.12 12.53 -4.67
CA ALA A 183 0.10 12.22 -3.68
C ALA A 183 -1.27 12.22 -4.36
N ASP A 184 -1.83 11.03 -4.62
CA ASP A 184 -3.13 10.87 -5.26
C ASP A 184 -3.70 9.46 -5.00
N THR A 185 -4.90 9.20 -5.49
CA THR A 185 -5.47 7.85 -5.51
C THR A 185 -4.63 6.93 -6.40
N VAL A 186 -4.62 5.64 -6.06
CA VAL A 186 -3.96 4.62 -6.91
C VAL A 186 -4.50 4.68 -8.34
N GLU A 187 -5.81 4.84 -8.49
CA GLU A 187 -6.48 4.92 -9.79
C GLU A 187 -6.02 6.13 -10.63
N THR A 188 -5.94 7.31 -10.01
CA THR A 188 -5.44 8.53 -10.68
C THR A 188 -4.00 8.38 -11.10
N LEU A 189 -3.13 7.90 -10.20
CA LEU A 189 -1.71 7.69 -10.51
C LEU A 189 -1.50 6.69 -11.65
N GLN A 190 -2.30 5.62 -11.70
CA GLN A 190 -2.22 4.62 -12.78
C GLN A 190 -2.84 5.07 -14.10
N SER A 191 -3.57 6.18 -14.10
CA SER A 191 -4.16 6.73 -15.32
C SER A 191 -3.06 7.27 -16.23
N PRO A 192 -3.01 6.88 -17.50
CA PRO A 192 -2.02 7.38 -18.44
C PRO A 192 -2.24 8.88 -18.70
N PRO A 193 -1.18 9.65 -19.00
CA PRO A 193 -1.27 11.09 -19.25
C PRO A 193 -2.14 11.45 -20.46
N SER A 194 -2.34 10.50 -21.37
CA SER A 194 -3.28 10.61 -22.50
C SER A 194 -4.17 9.39 -22.54
N PRO A 195 -5.45 9.54 -22.89
CA PRO A 195 -6.36 8.39 -23.05
C PRO A 195 -5.76 7.35 -23.97
N SER A 196 -5.63 6.13 -23.49
CA SER A 196 -5.04 5.06 -24.28
C SER A 196 -5.72 3.72 -23.99
N VAL A 197 -5.77 2.88 -25.03
CA VAL A 197 -6.32 1.53 -24.95
C VAL A 197 -5.34 0.54 -25.57
N GLU A 198 -5.25 -0.62 -24.96
CA GLU A 198 -4.55 -1.76 -25.56
C GLU A 198 -5.55 -2.62 -26.33
N VAL A 199 -5.26 -2.86 -27.61
CA VAL A 199 -6.08 -3.63 -28.52
C VAL A 199 -5.28 -4.83 -29.01
N SER A 200 -5.75 -6.04 -28.69
CA SER A 200 -5.20 -7.26 -29.26
C SER A 200 -6.03 -7.68 -30.45
N VAL A 201 -5.38 -7.98 -31.58
CA VAL A 201 -6.06 -8.36 -32.80
C VAL A 201 -5.66 -9.76 -33.27
N ILE A 202 -6.61 -10.43 -33.93
CA ILE A 202 -6.38 -11.66 -34.67
C ILE A 202 -6.44 -11.30 -36.16
N GLY A 203 -5.32 -11.43 -36.86
CA GLY A 203 -5.16 -11.04 -38.26
C GLY A 203 -3.91 -10.17 -38.46
N ASN A 204 -3.92 -9.40 -39.56
CA ASN A 204 -2.81 -8.50 -39.88
C ASN A 204 -2.87 -7.20 -39.05
N ILE A 205 -2.01 -7.12 -38.05
CA ILE A 205 -1.93 -5.96 -37.16
C ILE A 205 -1.52 -4.66 -37.89
N GLU A 206 -0.72 -4.77 -38.98
CA GLU A 206 -0.22 -3.61 -39.72
C GLU A 206 -1.35 -2.89 -40.46
N ASP A 207 -2.30 -3.62 -41.00
CA ASP A 207 -3.46 -3.03 -41.69
C ASP A 207 -4.39 -2.31 -40.72
N PHE A 208 -4.61 -2.89 -39.53
CA PHE A 208 -5.34 -2.22 -38.46
C PHE A 208 -4.63 -0.96 -37.99
N GLN A 209 -3.31 -1.05 -37.74
CA GLN A 209 -2.49 0.07 -37.34
C GLN A 209 -2.55 1.23 -38.33
N ARG A 210 -2.49 0.94 -39.63
CA ARG A 210 -2.58 1.96 -40.70
C ARG A 210 -3.91 2.71 -40.64
N ILE A 211 -5.01 2.00 -40.47
CA ILE A 211 -6.36 2.60 -40.41
C ILE A 211 -6.48 3.48 -39.14
N VAL A 212 -6.03 2.99 -37.99
CA VAL A 212 -6.06 3.75 -36.71
C VAL A 212 -5.25 5.03 -36.82
N ASN A 213 -4.02 4.95 -37.38
CA ASN A 213 -3.15 6.12 -37.56
C ASN A 213 -3.74 7.13 -38.57
N SER A 214 -4.39 6.67 -39.65
CA SER A 214 -5.03 7.57 -40.63
C SER A 214 -6.23 8.34 -40.04
N ASN A 215 -6.81 7.85 -38.95
CA ASN A 215 -7.87 8.50 -38.20
C ASN A 215 -7.37 9.41 -37.05
N GLY A 216 -6.07 9.73 -37.02
CA GLY A 216 -5.50 10.72 -36.09
C GLY A 216 -5.10 10.19 -34.72
N TYR A 217 -5.06 8.87 -34.54
CA TYR A 217 -4.56 8.24 -33.31
C TYR A 217 -3.10 7.84 -33.50
N VAL A 218 -2.37 7.81 -32.40
CA VAL A 218 -0.98 7.32 -32.37
C VAL A 218 -0.99 5.88 -31.89
N THR A 219 -0.23 5.01 -32.54
CA THR A 219 -0.16 3.60 -32.16
C THR A 219 1.26 3.18 -31.82
N VAL A 220 1.40 2.35 -30.79
CA VAL A 220 2.64 1.69 -30.39
C VAL A 220 2.40 0.18 -30.44
N THR A 221 3.23 -0.53 -31.22
CA THR A 221 3.15 -1.99 -31.29
C THR A 221 3.84 -2.61 -30.07
N ASN A 222 3.11 -3.48 -29.38
CA ASN A 222 3.60 -4.23 -28.24
C ASN A 222 4.08 -5.64 -28.66
N ALA A 223 4.84 -6.31 -27.77
CA ALA A 223 5.02 -7.75 -27.88
C ALA A 223 3.64 -8.43 -27.82
N ASN A 224 3.42 -9.60 -28.35
CA ASN A 224 2.15 -10.35 -28.31
C ASN A 224 1.03 -9.91 -29.28
N ASN A 225 1.37 -9.30 -30.39
CA ASN A 225 0.38 -8.91 -31.42
C ASN A 225 -0.72 -7.99 -30.89
N SER A 226 -0.36 -7.06 -29.98
CA SER A 226 -1.24 -6.00 -29.49
C SER A 226 -0.70 -4.60 -29.85
N LEU A 227 -1.62 -3.63 -29.93
CA LEU A 227 -1.34 -2.23 -30.17
C LEU A 227 -1.82 -1.40 -28.98
N THR A 228 -0.99 -0.51 -28.48
CA THR A 228 -1.46 0.60 -27.66
C THR A 228 -1.87 1.74 -28.57
N VAL A 229 -3.15 2.08 -28.56
CA VAL A 229 -3.73 3.21 -29.28
C VAL A 229 -3.82 4.39 -28.30
N VAL A 230 -3.20 5.52 -28.66
CA VAL A 230 -3.20 6.74 -27.84
C VAL A 230 -4.00 7.82 -28.57
N GLY A 231 -4.93 8.44 -27.86
CA GLY A 231 -5.77 9.53 -28.37
C GLY A 231 -5.58 10.83 -27.58
N ASN A 232 -6.03 11.93 -28.13
CA ASN A 232 -6.12 13.21 -27.44
C ASN A 232 -7.38 13.32 -26.57
N ASP A 233 -8.42 12.56 -26.94
CA ASP A 233 -9.70 12.47 -26.23
C ASP A 233 -10.04 11.02 -25.93
N LEU A 234 -11.09 10.82 -25.10
CA LEU A 234 -11.61 9.49 -24.77
C LEU A 234 -11.80 8.63 -26.03
N ILE A 235 -11.17 7.46 -26.03
CA ILE A 235 -11.20 6.55 -27.15
C ILE A 235 -12.54 5.82 -27.18
N ASP A 236 -13.32 6.06 -28.24
CA ASP A 236 -14.59 5.38 -28.45
C ASP A 236 -14.36 3.94 -28.92
N SER A 237 -14.74 2.99 -28.09
CA SER A 237 -14.62 1.55 -28.38
C SER A 237 -15.35 1.16 -29.68
N ASN A 238 -16.47 1.81 -30.01
CA ASN A 238 -17.21 1.51 -31.24
C ASN A 238 -16.39 1.80 -32.51
N LYS A 239 -15.57 2.86 -32.47
CA LYS A 239 -14.66 3.17 -33.58
C LYS A 239 -13.62 2.08 -33.78
N MET A 240 -13.10 1.51 -32.67
CA MET A 240 -12.12 0.42 -32.74
C MET A 240 -12.71 -0.80 -33.45
N TRP A 241 -13.95 -1.18 -33.13
CA TRP A 241 -14.63 -2.28 -33.78
C TRP A 241 -14.91 -2.00 -35.28
N HIS A 242 -15.27 -0.77 -35.62
CA HIS A 242 -15.49 -0.37 -37.02
C HIS A 242 -14.18 -0.48 -37.83
N TRP A 243 -13.08 0.07 -37.32
CA TRP A 243 -11.78 0.02 -37.98
C TRP A 243 -11.21 -1.40 -38.08
N ALA A 244 -11.48 -2.25 -37.09
CA ALA A 244 -11.11 -3.65 -37.16
C ALA A 244 -11.85 -4.38 -38.33
N THR A 245 -13.12 -4.07 -38.48
CA THR A 245 -13.91 -4.63 -39.63
C THR A 245 -13.35 -4.13 -40.95
N GLU A 246 -13.00 -2.85 -41.08
CA GLU A 246 -12.41 -2.26 -42.29
C GLU A 246 -11.04 -2.86 -42.61
N ALA A 247 -10.23 -3.15 -41.56
CA ALA A 247 -8.93 -3.81 -41.68
C ALA A 247 -9.03 -5.32 -41.98
N GLY A 248 -10.21 -5.90 -41.89
CA GLY A 248 -10.38 -7.34 -41.99
C GLY A 248 -9.81 -8.17 -40.87
N VAL A 249 -9.69 -7.57 -39.68
CA VAL A 249 -9.17 -8.21 -38.45
C VAL A 249 -10.26 -8.36 -37.41
N SER A 250 -10.04 -9.25 -36.44
CA SER A 250 -10.94 -9.42 -35.29
C SER A 250 -10.26 -8.93 -34.03
N ILE A 251 -10.95 -8.13 -33.22
CA ILE A 251 -10.45 -7.73 -31.89
C ILE A 251 -10.69 -8.88 -30.92
N SER A 252 -9.64 -9.34 -30.26
CA SER A 252 -9.72 -10.38 -29.22
C SER A 252 -9.80 -9.78 -27.81
N SER A 253 -9.17 -8.62 -27.58
CA SER A 253 -9.30 -7.86 -26.34
C SER A 253 -9.18 -6.36 -26.59
N LEU A 254 -9.89 -5.57 -25.80
CA LEU A 254 -9.83 -4.11 -25.77
C LEU A 254 -9.86 -3.68 -24.31
N THR A 255 -8.74 -3.21 -23.80
CA THR A 255 -8.58 -2.83 -22.38
C THR A 255 -8.02 -1.43 -22.25
N PRO A 256 -8.53 -0.59 -21.35
CA PRO A 256 -7.88 0.69 -21.03
C PRO A 256 -6.43 0.44 -20.57
N THR A 257 -5.51 1.20 -21.11
CA THR A 257 -4.11 1.12 -20.68
C THR A 257 -3.98 1.73 -19.28
N ARG A 258 -3.26 1.05 -18.41
CA ARG A 258 -2.88 1.56 -17.09
C ARG A 258 -1.36 1.58 -17.00
N GLN A 259 -0.83 2.64 -16.42
CA GLN A 259 0.58 2.65 -16.04
C GLN A 259 0.79 1.77 -14.81
N SER A 260 1.86 1.01 -14.77
CA SER A 260 2.21 0.30 -13.56
C SER A 260 2.73 1.29 -12.51
N LEU A 261 2.44 1.03 -11.23
CA LEU A 261 3.04 1.86 -10.15
C LEU A 261 4.57 1.79 -10.17
N ASP A 262 5.16 0.70 -10.68
CA ASP A 262 6.60 0.58 -10.86
C ASP A 262 7.14 1.63 -11.83
N GLN A 263 6.47 1.85 -12.96
CA GLN A 263 6.86 2.86 -13.95
C GLN A 263 6.77 4.27 -13.36
N ILE A 264 5.66 4.56 -12.66
CA ILE A 264 5.44 5.85 -12.00
C ILE A 264 6.51 6.09 -10.93
N PHE A 265 6.77 5.07 -10.11
CA PHE A 265 7.77 5.14 -9.05
C PHE A 265 9.17 5.38 -9.60
N LEU A 266 9.55 4.67 -10.67
CA LEU A 266 10.83 4.87 -11.35
C LEU A 266 10.94 6.27 -11.97
N GLN A 267 9.88 6.78 -12.61
CA GLN A 267 9.86 8.14 -13.17
C GLN A 267 10.07 9.19 -12.07
N VAL A 268 9.32 9.09 -10.99
CA VAL A 268 9.37 10.03 -9.86
C VAL A 268 10.76 10.03 -9.17
N ILE A 269 11.45 8.88 -9.14
CA ILE A 269 12.81 8.80 -8.55
C ILE A 269 13.89 9.22 -9.56
N SER A 270 13.76 8.88 -10.86
CA SER A 270 14.78 9.20 -11.86
C SER A 270 14.86 10.70 -12.19
N GLU A 271 13.82 11.47 -11.96
CA GLU A 271 13.85 12.94 -12.07
C GLU A 271 14.84 13.57 -11.08
N GLU A 272 15.25 12.87 -10.02
CA GLU A 272 16.29 13.30 -9.08
C GLU A 272 17.70 13.22 -9.66
N ASP A 273 18.03 12.20 -10.44
CA ASP A 273 19.38 12.01 -11.00
C ASP A 273 19.73 13.06 -12.05
N HIS A 274 18.74 13.80 -12.56
CA HIS A 274 18.93 14.85 -13.55
C HIS A 274 18.86 16.28 -12.96
N ALA A 275 18.52 16.42 -11.66
CA ALA A 275 18.38 17.73 -11.00
C ALA A 275 19.57 18.07 -10.07
N ASN A 276 20.56 17.19 -9.93
CA ASN A 276 21.84 17.39 -9.22
C ASN A 276 23.01 17.43 -10.26
#